data_d87ddd6335d8fc8bca0f55e9ee26742a
#
_entry.id   d87ddd6335d8fc8bca0f55e9ee26742a
#
_cell.length_a   1.000
_cell.length_b   1.000
_cell.length_c   1.000
_cell.angle_alpha   90.00
_cell.angle_beta   90.00
_cell.angle_gamma   90.00
#
_symmetry.space_group_name_H-M   'P 1'
#
loop_
_entity.id
_entity.type
_entity.pdbx_description
1 polymer ?
#
loop_
_entity_poly.entity_id
_entity_poly.type
_entity_poly.pdbx_seq_one_letter_code
_entity_poly.pdbx_strand_id
1 'polypeptide(L)'
;MAKSTERQNIFSLENISIDNIVEKHIALLKERAKPQQVITNFQDVTCDNTFVAQYETIQGKSKAIPRKLILHEKYTFLIHKLIKRCRNNKEGDFTRFNTKVLQATLGAVYKDMLDTLAAMNIIRIANEYIPTIQARLIEFNSNLSVTSEMRYNAAVDKYNKKMEQELKKYEKEQLEEIRSEMGNELYDNFIKSLSLLHLTHETEAKDYLNRHKFMSAKSKEYFSYILEEYKKRDFKILSVDRNLRIYSILTQSPRIFKNFTNIKFTCDIHNSHPLLFNKIIIDKYNIDNNILHILYNNINNIDNSLYSVGKQLRKTLINNNIQECKIANIPNDVWEYIYKTSKGVFWDDFTDLDEFKRLLRSDIKVTLFREVFYSKTLTTKGKDFAKVFKKKYPSIYKLIKENKKNDRTYLANEMMKIESSLFRNILAKLYAKRFKVLTIHDAIVILDVKANTRCTPELVKSIIEKEYQLIDLLPDVSTDYYTVDNVANTLQQEEQDLKLINELIESFKVIANDETHPRCQSSKEIIEELEKGTAEIYINHRTNQFVWHPLF
;
A
#
# COMPACT_ATOMS: atom_id res chain seq x y z
N MET A 1 -14.59 -39.50 25.20
CA MET A 1 -13.60 -39.05 24.20
C MET A 1 -12.58 -38.17 24.92
N ALA A 2 -11.36 -38.64 25.12
CA ALA A 2 -10.28 -37.83 25.70
C ALA A 2 -9.94 -36.71 24.71
N LYS A 3 -10.07 -35.44 25.13
CA LYS A 3 -9.58 -34.30 24.35
C LYS A 3 -8.07 -34.46 24.20
N SER A 4 -7.59 -34.68 22.98
CA SER A 4 -6.17 -34.66 22.72
C SER A 4 -5.67 -33.23 23.07
N THR A 5 -4.88 -33.15 24.12
CA THR A 5 -4.19 -31.93 24.53
C THR A 5 -2.93 -31.82 23.64
N GLU A 6 -3.04 -31.11 22.53
CA GLU A 6 -1.89 -30.88 21.67
C GLU A 6 -0.82 -30.07 22.38
N ARG A 7 0.39 -30.63 22.45
CA ARG A 7 1.56 -29.90 22.90
C ARG A 7 1.99 -28.91 21.82
N GLN A 8 2.31 -27.71 22.22
CA GLN A 8 2.82 -26.66 21.32
C GLN A 8 3.99 -25.92 21.97
N ASN A 9 4.84 -25.30 21.17
CA ASN A 9 5.89 -24.45 21.69
C ASN A 9 5.29 -23.23 22.38
N ILE A 10 5.47 -23.13 23.70
CA ILE A 10 5.05 -21.99 24.52
C ILE A 10 6.24 -21.07 24.68
N PHE A 11 6.09 -19.82 24.26
CA PHE A 11 7.12 -18.78 24.38
C PHE A 11 6.89 -17.96 25.64
N SER A 12 7.96 -17.67 26.37
CA SER A 12 7.99 -16.83 27.57
C SER A 12 9.28 -16.00 27.61
N LEU A 13 9.29 -14.99 28.49
CA LEU A 13 10.48 -14.18 28.77
C LEU A 13 11.32 -14.88 29.85
N GLU A 14 12.64 -14.87 29.68
CA GLU A 14 13.58 -15.54 30.59
C GLU A 14 13.68 -14.84 31.94
N ASN A 15 13.85 -13.51 31.91
CA ASN A 15 14.19 -12.70 33.09
C ASN A 15 13.03 -11.84 33.62
N ILE A 16 11.84 -11.97 33.05
CA ILE A 16 10.65 -11.19 33.43
C ILE A 16 9.50 -12.15 33.68
N SER A 17 9.10 -12.33 34.94
CA SER A 17 7.96 -13.17 35.28
C SER A 17 6.62 -12.52 34.91
N ILE A 18 5.62 -13.35 34.60
CA ILE A 18 4.26 -12.87 34.35
C ILE A 18 3.69 -12.16 35.60
N ASP A 19 4.05 -12.63 36.80
CA ASP A 19 3.62 -11.99 38.05
C ASP A 19 4.13 -10.55 38.16
N ASN A 20 5.41 -10.29 37.84
CA ASN A 20 5.97 -8.93 37.81
C ASN A 20 5.22 -8.02 36.83
N ILE A 21 4.81 -8.55 35.67
CA ILE A 21 4.02 -7.82 34.69
C ILE A 21 2.62 -7.51 35.22
N VAL A 22 1.98 -8.46 35.88
CA VAL A 22 0.64 -8.29 36.49
C VAL A 22 0.71 -7.24 37.62
N GLU A 23 1.73 -7.27 38.47
CA GLU A 23 1.93 -6.28 39.54
C GLU A 23 2.15 -4.88 38.96
N LYS A 24 2.98 -4.73 37.92
CA LYS A 24 3.17 -3.45 37.25
C LYS A 24 1.88 -2.94 36.62
N HIS A 25 1.07 -3.83 35.99
CA HIS A 25 -0.24 -3.47 35.44
C HIS A 25 -1.17 -2.89 36.52
N ILE A 26 -1.25 -3.56 37.67
CA ILE A 26 -2.08 -3.10 38.79
C ILE A 26 -1.58 -1.76 39.33
N ALA A 27 -0.26 -1.57 39.45
CA ALA A 27 0.33 -0.31 39.90
C ALA A 27 -0.05 0.83 38.94
N LEU A 28 0.09 0.64 37.63
CA LEU A 28 -0.26 1.64 36.63
C LEU A 28 -1.76 1.98 36.63
N LEU A 29 -2.64 1.00 36.86
CA LEU A 29 -4.06 1.28 37.03
C LEU A 29 -4.35 2.14 38.26
N LYS A 30 -3.67 1.89 39.39
CA LYS A 30 -3.77 2.71 40.61
C LYS A 30 -3.29 4.14 40.38
N GLU A 31 -2.20 4.34 39.66
CA GLU A 31 -1.66 5.67 39.32
C GLU A 31 -2.64 6.49 38.43
N ARG A 32 -3.35 5.82 37.51
CA ARG A 32 -4.30 6.47 36.60
C ARG A 32 -5.66 6.76 37.23
N ALA A 33 -6.03 6.06 38.29
CA ALA A 33 -7.32 6.23 38.94
C ALA A 33 -7.31 7.47 39.83
N LYS A 34 -8.41 8.27 39.76
CA LYS A 34 -8.61 9.35 40.72
C LYS A 34 -8.75 8.78 42.14
N PRO A 35 -8.27 9.45 43.21
CA PRO A 35 -8.28 8.91 44.57
C PRO A 35 -9.60 8.30 45.03
N GLN A 36 -10.73 8.94 44.72
CA GLN A 36 -12.07 8.44 45.08
C GLN A 36 -12.49 7.18 44.30
N GLN A 37 -12.01 6.97 43.08
CA GLN A 37 -12.30 5.77 42.28
C GLN A 37 -11.38 4.59 42.67
N VAL A 38 -10.18 4.86 43.19
CA VAL A 38 -9.27 3.83 43.68
C VAL A 38 -9.81 3.20 44.94
N ILE A 39 -10.34 3.99 45.86
CA ILE A 39 -10.87 3.51 47.17
C ILE A 39 -12.01 2.53 46.95
N THR A 40 -12.97 2.84 46.06
CA THR A 40 -14.13 2.00 45.78
C THR A 40 -13.80 0.69 45.04
N ASN A 41 -12.78 0.68 44.19
CA ASN A 41 -12.45 -0.48 43.36
C ASN A 41 -11.40 -1.41 43.96
N PHE A 42 -10.69 -1.00 45.04
CA PHE A 42 -9.57 -1.74 45.64
C PHE A 42 -9.73 -1.96 47.17
N GLN A 43 -10.83 -1.55 47.78
CA GLN A 43 -11.08 -1.79 49.19
C GLN A 43 -11.30 -3.28 49.56
N ASP A 44 -11.57 -4.14 48.58
CA ASP A 44 -11.79 -5.57 48.79
C ASP A 44 -10.52 -6.41 48.51
N VAL A 45 -9.35 -5.91 48.86
CA VAL A 45 -8.13 -6.71 48.87
C VAL A 45 -8.08 -7.48 50.19
N THR A 46 -8.53 -8.71 50.20
CA THR A 46 -8.34 -9.58 51.34
C THR A 46 -6.92 -10.10 51.43
N CYS A 47 -6.50 -10.45 52.61
CA CYS A 47 -5.13 -10.68 53.09
C CYS A 47 -4.29 -11.73 52.35
N ASP A 48 -4.79 -12.44 51.35
CA ASP A 48 -4.10 -13.55 50.71
C ASP A 48 -3.50 -13.24 49.32
N ASN A 49 -3.15 -12.01 49.03
CA ASN A 49 -2.55 -11.59 47.75
C ASN A 49 -3.40 -11.91 46.48
N THR A 50 -4.65 -12.22 46.61
CA THR A 50 -5.60 -12.44 45.50
C THR A 50 -6.57 -11.28 45.41
N PHE A 51 -6.61 -10.59 44.25
CA PHE A 51 -7.65 -9.61 43.96
C PHE A 51 -8.95 -10.33 43.65
N VAL A 52 -9.97 -10.17 44.49
CA VAL A 52 -11.31 -10.71 44.28
C VAL A 52 -12.19 -9.61 43.70
N ALA A 53 -12.76 -9.83 42.52
CA ALA A 53 -13.82 -8.97 42.02
C ALA A 53 -15.13 -9.42 42.67
N GLN A 54 -15.73 -8.60 43.54
CA GLN A 54 -17.12 -8.79 43.90
C GLN A 54 -18.01 -8.46 42.70
N TYR A 55 -18.61 -9.48 42.14
CA TYR A 55 -19.79 -9.29 41.31
C TYR A 55 -20.99 -9.30 42.24
N GLU A 56 -21.68 -8.17 42.32
CA GLU A 56 -23.05 -8.21 42.84
C GLU A 56 -23.87 -9.05 41.87
N THR A 57 -24.16 -10.27 42.27
CA THR A 57 -25.04 -11.14 41.53
C THR A 57 -26.46 -10.90 41.96
N ILE A 58 -27.29 -10.55 41.04
CA ILE A 58 -28.74 -10.45 41.18
C ILE A 58 -29.37 -11.82 41.55
N GLN A 59 -28.63 -12.92 41.62
CA GLN A 59 -29.11 -14.27 41.93
C GLN A 59 -28.18 -15.17 42.75
N GLY A 60 -27.32 -14.64 43.59
CA GLY A 60 -26.72 -15.43 44.69
C GLY A 60 -25.82 -16.64 44.37
N LYS A 61 -25.30 -16.78 43.13
CA LYS A 61 -24.46 -17.93 42.70
C LYS A 61 -23.26 -17.59 41.85
N SER A 62 -22.45 -16.58 42.14
CA SER A 62 -21.18 -16.43 41.44
C SER A 62 -19.99 -16.65 42.36
N LYS A 63 -19.12 -17.59 41.99
CA LYS A 63 -17.80 -17.73 42.60
C LYS A 63 -16.99 -16.52 42.22
N ALA A 64 -16.44 -15.82 43.21
CA ALA A 64 -15.46 -14.76 43.00
C ALA A 64 -14.27 -15.30 42.21
N ILE A 65 -14.00 -14.74 41.03
CA ILE A 65 -12.83 -15.14 40.23
C ILE A 65 -11.70 -14.17 40.54
N PRO A 66 -10.52 -14.65 40.99
CA PRO A 66 -9.38 -13.78 41.27
C PRO A 66 -8.97 -13.00 40.05
N ARG A 67 -9.05 -11.65 40.06
CA ARG A 67 -8.63 -10.79 38.96
C ARG A 67 -7.16 -11.01 38.58
N LYS A 68 -6.30 -11.26 39.58
CA LYS A 68 -4.88 -11.52 39.38
C LYS A 68 -4.66 -12.78 38.54
N LEU A 69 -5.38 -13.84 38.78
CA LEU A 69 -5.30 -15.09 38.02
C LEU A 69 -5.72 -14.89 36.55
N ILE A 70 -6.80 -14.15 36.30
CA ILE A 70 -7.28 -13.86 34.94
C ILE A 70 -6.28 -13.00 34.18
N LEU A 71 -5.69 -12.00 34.83
CA LEU A 71 -4.64 -11.18 34.21
C LEU A 71 -3.40 -12.01 33.90
N HIS A 72 -3.00 -12.90 34.80
CA HIS A 72 -1.89 -13.82 34.57
C HIS A 72 -2.13 -14.69 33.34
N GLU A 73 -3.29 -15.34 33.22
CA GLU A 73 -3.65 -16.13 32.03
C GLU A 73 -3.60 -15.30 30.72
N LYS A 74 -4.15 -14.09 30.76
CA LYS A 74 -4.19 -13.19 29.58
C LYS A 74 -2.79 -12.74 29.19
N TYR A 75 -1.91 -12.39 30.13
CA TYR A 75 -0.53 -12.03 29.85
C TYR A 75 0.28 -13.20 29.32
N THR A 76 0.11 -14.40 29.89
CA THR A 76 0.74 -15.61 29.38
C THR A 76 0.40 -15.82 27.89
N PHE A 77 -0.87 -15.68 27.54
CA PHE A 77 -1.30 -15.77 26.15
C PHE A 77 -0.76 -14.63 25.28
N LEU A 78 -0.87 -13.38 25.74
CA LEU A 78 -0.46 -12.19 24.95
C LEU A 78 1.04 -12.21 24.66
N ILE A 79 1.87 -12.49 25.64
CA ILE A 79 3.34 -12.59 25.50
C ILE A 79 3.70 -13.72 24.54
N HIS A 80 3.09 -14.91 24.71
CA HIS A 80 3.29 -16.00 23.76
C HIS A 80 2.98 -15.57 22.32
N LYS A 81 1.87 -14.85 22.09
CA LYS A 81 1.49 -14.39 20.75
C LYS A 81 2.43 -13.31 20.20
N LEU A 82 2.84 -12.36 21.02
CA LEU A 82 3.78 -11.31 20.64
C LEU A 82 5.11 -11.93 20.21
N ILE A 83 5.70 -12.78 21.04
CA ILE A 83 6.97 -13.43 20.73
C ILE A 83 6.83 -14.29 19.46
N LYS A 84 5.80 -15.14 19.38
CA LYS A 84 5.57 -16.02 18.22
C LYS A 84 5.50 -15.24 16.90
N ARG A 85 4.94 -14.02 16.90
CA ARG A 85 4.77 -13.19 15.69
C ARG A 85 5.96 -12.29 15.40
N CYS A 86 6.65 -11.82 16.44
CA CYS A 86 7.67 -10.78 16.31
C CYS A 86 9.12 -11.30 16.44
N ARG A 87 9.35 -12.54 16.92
CA ARG A 87 10.70 -13.05 17.24
C ARG A 87 11.72 -13.03 16.10
N ASN A 88 11.24 -13.08 14.86
CA ASN A 88 12.09 -13.09 13.68
C ASN A 88 12.24 -11.68 13.06
N ASN A 89 11.62 -10.67 13.67
CA ASN A 89 11.70 -9.30 13.18
C ASN A 89 13.03 -8.68 13.62
N LYS A 90 13.60 -7.84 12.76
CA LYS A 90 14.73 -6.99 13.11
C LYS A 90 14.25 -5.80 13.94
N GLU A 91 15.18 -5.13 14.61
CA GLU A 91 14.90 -3.86 15.26
C GLU A 91 14.34 -2.86 14.26
N GLY A 92 13.23 -2.19 14.63
CA GLY A 92 12.48 -1.30 13.74
C GLY A 92 11.34 -1.96 12.96
N ASP A 93 11.27 -3.30 12.93
CA ASP A 93 10.21 -4.02 12.22
C ASP A 93 8.94 -4.18 13.07
N PHE A 94 7.90 -3.44 12.73
CA PHE A 94 6.62 -3.49 13.42
C PHE A 94 5.70 -4.56 12.85
N THR A 95 5.11 -5.37 13.73
CA THR A 95 4.07 -6.36 13.39
C THR A 95 2.67 -5.78 13.60
N ARG A 96 1.77 -6.05 12.67
CA ARG A 96 0.37 -5.62 12.74
C ARG A 96 -0.46 -6.56 13.61
N PHE A 97 -1.18 -6.00 14.60
CA PHE A 97 -2.16 -6.71 15.42
C PHE A 97 -3.55 -6.11 15.26
N ASN A 98 -4.53 -6.93 14.88
CA ASN A 98 -5.91 -6.49 14.78
C ASN A 98 -6.47 -6.15 16.17
N THR A 99 -6.81 -4.88 16.39
CA THR A 99 -7.24 -4.38 17.70
C THR A 99 -8.64 -4.86 18.08
N LYS A 100 -9.56 -5.05 17.12
CA LYS A 100 -10.89 -5.59 17.38
C LYS A 100 -10.80 -7.04 17.86
N VAL A 101 -9.99 -7.87 17.19
CA VAL A 101 -9.79 -9.28 17.58
C VAL A 101 -9.11 -9.37 18.94
N LEU A 102 -8.08 -8.54 19.21
CA LEU A 102 -7.43 -8.50 20.52
C LEU A 102 -8.41 -8.07 21.62
N GLN A 103 -9.23 -7.05 21.36
CA GLN A 103 -10.24 -6.58 22.32
C GLN A 103 -11.31 -7.64 22.58
N ALA A 104 -11.82 -8.30 21.55
CA ALA A 104 -12.80 -9.38 21.70
C ALA A 104 -12.21 -10.59 22.44
N THR A 105 -10.92 -10.91 22.19
CA THR A 105 -10.23 -12.02 22.86
C THR A 105 -9.92 -11.72 24.31
N LEU A 106 -9.30 -10.57 24.61
CA LEU A 106 -8.76 -10.20 25.91
C LEU A 106 -9.70 -9.33 26.76
N GLY A 107 -10.74 -8.76 26.13
CA GLY A 107 -11.66 -7.82 26.76
C GLY A 107 -11.10 -6.39 26.82
N ALA A 108 -11.81 -5.48 27.52
CA ALA A 108 -11.46 -4.06 27.60
C ALA A 108 -10.04 -3.78 28.13
N VAL A 109 -9.51 -4.67 28.95
CA VAL A 109 -8.17 -4.54 29.56
C VAL A 109 -7.00 -4.64 28.56
N TYR A 110 -7.24 -5.03 27.29
CA TYR A 110 -6.17 -5.25 26.32
C TYR A 110 -5.31 -4.00 26.08
N LYS A 111 -5.89 -2.80 26.15
CA LYS A 111 -5.16 -1.54 26.00
C LYS A 111 -4.18 -1.32 27.15
N ASP A 112 -4.69 -1.46 28.38
CA ASP A 112 -3.87 -1.30 29.58
C ASP A 112 -2.78 -2.37 29.64
N MET A 113 -3.03 -3.58 29.13
CA MET A 113 -2.01 -4.63 29.00
C MET A 113 -0.89 -4.22 28.04
N LEU A 114 -1.23 -3.68 26.87
CA LEU A 114 -0.22 -3.20 25.91
C LEU A 114 0.57 -2.02 26.47
N ASP A 115 -0.10 -1.07 27.13
CA ASP A 115 0.56 0.08 27.77
C ASP A 115 1.51 -0.38 28.88
N THR A 116 1.14 -1.40 29.66
CA THR A 116 2.00 -2.00 30.67
C THR A 116 3.26 -2.61 30.08
N LEU A 117 3.10 -3.40 29.00
CA LEU A 117 4.23 -4.01 28.29
C LEU A 117 5.16 -2.94 27.68
N ALA A 118 4.59 -1.84 27.19
CA ALA A 118 5.36 -0.71 26.68
C ALA A 118 6.11 0.01 27.81
N ALA A 119 5.47 0.26 28.96
CA ALA A 119 6.09 0.87 30.14
C ALA A 119 7.21 0.01 30.74
N MET A 120 7.19 -1.31 30.53
CA MET A 120 8.24 -2.25 30.91
C MET A 120 9.30 -2.45 29.81
N ASN A 121 9.24 -1.68 28.73
CA ASN A 121 10.13 -1.82 27.58
C ASN A 121 10.17 -3.24 26.95
N ILE A 122 9.06 -3.98 27.05
CA ILE A 122 8.90 -5.30 26.43
C ILE A 122 8.49 -5.15 24.97
N ILE A 123 7.67 -4.11 24.69
CA ILE A 123 7.22 -3.77 23.35
C ILE A 123 7.36 -2.26 23.11
N ARG A 124 7.43 -1.89 21.84
CA ARG A 124 7.23 -0.53 21.36
C ARG A 124 5.98 -0.48 20.49
N ILE A 125 5.12 0.51 20.72
CA ILE A 125 3.89 0.72 19.95
C ILE A 125 4.13 1.95 19.08
N ALA A 126 3.95 1.81 17.75
CA ALA A 126 4.05 2.96 16.86
C ALA A 126 2.91 3.95 17.13
N ASN A 127 3.23 5.24 17.09
CA ASN A 127 2.25 6.32 17.27
C ASN A 127 1.29 6.44 16.08
N GLU A 128 1.61 5.81 14.96
CA GLU A 128 0.77 5.80 13.77
C GLU A 128 -0.33 4.74 13.91
N TYR A 129 -1.53 5.20 14.22
CA TYR A 129 -2.74 4.39 14.11
C TYR A 129 -3.25 4.50 12.68
N ILE A 130 -3.35 3.38 11.97
CA ILE A 130 -3.98 3.33 10.65
C ILE A 130 -5.47 2.97 10.88
N PRO A 131 -6.39 3.96 10.89
CA PRO A 131 -7.79 3.75 11.28
C PRO A 131 -8.52 2.74 10.40
N THR A 132 -8.19 2.70 9.11
CA THR A 132 -8.83 1.84 8.10
C THR A 132 -8.52 0.36 8.29
N ILE A 133 -7.40 0.02 8.93
CA ILE A 133 -6.98 -1.38 9.12
C ILE A 133 -7.28 -1.85 10.55
N GLN A 134 -7.69 -0.95 11.45
CA GLN A 134 -7.94 -1.21 12.88
C GLN A 134 -6.83 -2.05 13.52
N ALA A 135 -5.61 -1.83 13.10
CA ALA A 135 -4.43 -2.55 13.55
C ALA A 135 -3.50 -1.62 14.33
N ARG A 136 -2.88 -2.14 15.38
CA ARG A 136 -1.74 -1.52 16.03
C ARG A 136 -0.46 -2.12 15.50
N LEU A 137 0.51 -1.28 15.27
CA LEU A 137 1.87 -1.67 14.92
C LEU A 137 2.64 -1.87 16.23
N ILE A 138 3.11 -3.08 16.48
CA ILE A 138 3.83 -3.47 17.70
C ILE A 138 5.17 -4.05 17.29
N GLU A 139 6.23 -3.55 17.88
CA GLU A 139 7.57 -4.10 17.83
C GLU A 139 7.89 -4.77 19.17
N PHE A 140 8.47 -5.97 19.12
CA PHE A 140 8.95 -6.66 20.30
C PHE A 140 10.42 -6.29 20.52
N ASN A 141 10.83 -6.03 21.77
CA ASN A 141 12.20 -5.71 22.10
C ASN A 141 13.10 -6.94 21.87
N SER A 142 13.89 -6.90 20.81
CA SER A 142 14.78 -7.98 20.38
C SER A 142 15.92 -8.29 21.37
N ASN A 143 16.22 -7.36 22.29
CA ASN A 143 17.25 -7.54 23.31
C ASN A 143 16.79 -8.41 24.50
N LEU A 144 15.51 -8.81 24.54
CA LEU A 144 14.99 -9.65 25.58
C LEU A 144 15.24 -11.13 25.27
N SER A 145 15.82 -11.84 26.24
CA SER A 145 15.98 -13.29 26.15
C SER A 145 14.63 -14.00 26.19
N VAL A 146 14.41 -14.92 25.23
CA VAL A 146 13.17 -15.65 25.03
C VAL A 146 13.44 -17.15 25.15
N THR A 147 12.64 -17.81 26.00
CA THR A 147 12.61 -19.28 26.07
C THR A 147 11.42 -19.86 25.30
N SER A 148 11.58 -21.11 24.85
CA SER A 148 10.45 -21.87 24.30
C SER A 148 10.47 -23.28 24.86
N GLU A 149 9.33 -23.76 25.31
CA GLU A 149 9.16 -25.10 25.85
C GLU A 149 7.98 -25.80 25.15
N MET A 150 8.19 -27.06 24.77
CA MET A 150 7.14 -27.90 24.17
C MET A 150 6.22 -28.46 25.25
N ARG A 151 5.13 -27.75 25.55
CA ARG A 151 4.17 -28.17 26.59
C ARG A 151 2.76 -27.77 26.25
N TYR A 152 1.81 -28.38 26.96
CA TYR A 152 0.43 -27.88 27.00
C TYR A 152 0.31 -26.73 27.99
N ASN A 153 -0.34 -25.65 27.58
CA ASN A 153 -0.69 -24.54 28.45
C ASN A 153 -2.17 -24.19 28.26
N ALA A 154 -2.97 -24.44 29.31
CA ALA A 154 -4.42 -24.26 29.27
C ALA A 154 -4.86 -22.82 28.96
N ALA A 155 -4.13 -21.81 29.46
CA ALA A 155 -4.43 -20.41 29.18
C ALA A 155 -4.16 -20.07 27.71
N VAL A 156 -3.04 -20.51 27.16
CA VAL A 156 -2.71 -20.30 25.75
C VAL A 156 -3.69 -21.01 24.84
N ASP A 157 -4.07 -22.25 25.14
CA ASP A 157 -5.07 -23.01 24.36
C ASP A 157 -6.45 -22.34 24.41
N LYS A 158 -6.93 -21.97 25.61
CA LYS A 158 -8.20 -21.27 25.81
C LYS A 158 -8.31 -20.00 24.98
N TYR A 159 -7.31 -19.12 25.09
CA TYR A 159 -7.34 -17.84 24.38
C TYR A 159 -7.00 -17.96 22.89
N ASN A 160 -6.25 -18.99 22.46
CA ASN A 160 -6.09 -19.30 21.04
C ASN A 160 -7.43 -19.66 20.41
N LYS A 161 -8.18 -20.60 21.02
CA LYS A 161 -9.51 -21.00 20.52
C LYS A 161 -10.46 -19.80 20.46
N LYS A 162 -10.46 -18.97 21.50
CA LYS A 162 -11.27 -17.76 21.53
C LYS A 162 -10.85 -16.80 20.41
N MET A 163 -9.55 -16.55 20.25
CA MET A 163 -9.03 -15.67 19.20
C MET A 163 -9.37 -16.16 17.79
N GLU A 164 -9.32 -17.47 17.54
CA GLU A 164 -9.73 -18.06 16.27
C GLU A 164 -11.22 -17.88 15.98
N GLN A 165 -12.07 -18.05 17.00
CA GLN A 165 -13.51 -17.80 16.88
C GLN A 165 -13.81 -16.33 16.58
N GLU A 166 -13.18 -15.41 17.31
CA GLU A 166 -13.35 -13.98 17.09
C GLU A 166 -12.77 -13.52 15.73
N LEU A 167 -11.67 -14.14 15.29
CA LEU A 167 -11.13 -13.89 13.96
C LEU A 167 -12.11 -14.33 12.86
N LYS A 168 -12.66 -15.55 12.95
CA LYS A 168 -13.66 -16.04 12.00
C LYS A 168 -14.91 -15.15 11.97
N LYS A 169 -15.37 -14.72 13.15
CA LYS A 169 -16.51 -13.79 13.24
C LYS A 169 -16.18 -12.46 12.59
N TYR A 170 -15.02 -11.88 12.89
CA TYR A 170 -14.55 -10.65 12.30
C TYR A 170 -14.40 -10.75 10.76
N GLU A 171 -13.82 -11.84 10.26
CA GLU A 171 -13.70 -12.11 8.84
C GLU A 171 -15.08 -12.17 8.15
N LYS A 172 -16.04 -12.85 8.77
CA LYS A 172 -17.42 -12.92 8.26
C LYS A 172 -18.07 -11.54 8.20
N GLU A 173 -17.99 -10.76 9.28
CA GLU A 173 -18.52 -9.39 9.32
C GLU A 173 -17.87 -8.50 8.26
N GLN A 174 -16.54 -8.61 8.07
CA GLN A 174 -15.83 -7.88 7.01
C GLN A 174 -16.29 -8.28 5.60
N LEU A 175 -16.50 -9.56 5.36
CA LEU A 175 -17.01 -10.04 4.07
C LEU A 175 -18.44 -9.54 3.78
N GLU A 176 -19.30 -9.50 4.80
CA GLU A 176 -20.65 -8.95 4.69
C GLU A 176 -20.62 -7.43 4.41
N GLU A 177 -19.74 -6.69 5.10
CA GLU A 177 -19.51 -5.26 4.86
C GLU A 177 -19.03 -5.01 3.42
N ILE A 178 -17.97 -5.71 2.99
CA ILE A 178 -17.43 -5.64 1.62
C ILE A 178 -18.52 -5.94 0.57
N ARG A 179 -19.32 -6.99 0.81
CA ARG A 179 -20.40 -7.37 -0.09
C ARG A 179 -21.48 -6.29 -0.19
N SER A 180 -21.82 -5.67 0.94
CA SER A 180 -22.76 -4.55 0.99
C SER A 180 -22.22 -3.32 0.25
N GLU A 181 -20.95 -2.99 0.43
CA GLU A 181 -20.32 -1.84 -0.23
C GLU A 181 -20.16 -2.03 -1.74
N MET A 182 -19.84 -3.23 -2.18
CA MET A 182 -19.71 -3.56 -3.61
C MET A 182 -21.05 -3.72 -4.33
N GLY A 183 -22.08 -4.15 -3.62
CA GLY A 183 -23.30 -4.70 -4.19
C GLY A 183 -23.14 -6.17 -4.57
N ASN A 184 -24.22 -6.96 -4.35
CA ASN A 184 -24.17 -8.43 -4.48
C ASN A 184 -23.67 -8.91 -5.84
N GLU A 185 -24.18 -8.33 -6.93
CA GLU A 185 -23.84 -8.78 -8.28
C GLU A 185 -22.36 -8.56 -8.61
N LEU A 186 -21.85 -7.37 -8.32
CA LEU A 186 -20.44 -7.05 -8.55
C LEU A 186 -19.53 -7.94 -7.71
N TYR A 187 -19.85 -8.09 -6.42
CA TYR A 187 -19.11 -8.97 -5.50
C TYR A 187 -19.06 -10.40 -6.01
N ASP A 188 -20.22 -11.00 -6.33
CA ASP A 188 -20.30 -12.41 -6.77
C ASP A 188 -19.54 -12.64 -8.08
N ASN A 189 -19.62 -11.73 -9.04
CA ASN A 189 -18.88 -11.83 -10.29
C ASN A 189 -17.36 -11.64 -10.08
N PHE A 190 -16.96 -10.74 -9.18
CA PHE A 190 -15.55 -10.54 -8.83
C PHE A 190 -14.97 -11.78 -8.17
N ILE A 191 -15.63 -12.37 -7.17
CA ILE A 191 -15.21 -13.62 -6.51
C ILE A 191 -15.14 -14.78 -7.51
N LYS A 192 -16.15 -14.93 -8.38
CA LYS A 192 -16.11 -15.95 -9.45
C LYS A 192 -14.93 -15.76 -10.40
N SER A 193 -14.55 -14.53 -10.69
CA SER A 193 -13.37 -14.25 -11.52
C SER A 193 -12.09 -14.53 -10.74
N LEU A 194 -12.03 -14.09 -9.48
CA LEU A 194 -10.87 -14.28 -8.61
C LEU A 194 -10.56 -15.77 -8.38
N SER A 195 -11.59 -16.64 -8.24
CA SER A 195 -11.41 -18.07 -8.09
C SER A 195 -10.82 -18.78 -9.34
N LEU A 196 -10.85 -18.12 -10.49
CA LEU A 196 -10.24 -18.64 -11.73
C LEU A 196 -8.77 -18.20 -11.87
N LEU A 197 -8.30 -17.26 -11.06
CA LEU A 197 -6.90 -16.86 -11.04
C LEU A 197 -6.05 -18.00 -10.49
N HIS A 198 -4.93 -18.31 -11.14
CA HIS A 198 -4.01 -19.36 -10.68
C HIS A 198 -2.61 -19.16 -11.26
N LEU A 199 -1.63 -19.83 -10.65
CA LEU A 199 -0.29 -19.95 -11.19
C LEU A 199 -0.29 -20.91 -12.39
N THR A 200 0.38 -20.48 -13.47
CA THR A 200 0.64 -21.30 -14.67
C THR A 200 2.12 -21.71 -14.73
N HIS A 201 3.00 -20.92 -14.10
CA HIS A 201 4.47 -21.05 -14.21
C HIS A 201 5.14 -21.00 -12.83
N GLU A 202 4.85 -22.01 -11.98
CA GLU A 202 5.38 -22.07 -10.61
C GLU A 202 6.90 -22.26 -10.58
N THR A 203 7.41 -23.10 -11.49
CA THR A 203 8.85 -23.40 -11.56
C THR A 203 9.63 -22.15 -11.91
N GLU A 204 9.17 -21.41 -12.89
CA GLU A 204 9.77 -20.15 -13.36
C GLU A 204 9.69 -19.05 -12.29
N ALA A 205 8.61 -19.03 -11.50
CA ALA A 205 8.49 -18.11 -10.38
C ALA A 205 9.52 -18.40 -9.28
N LYS A 206 9.79 -19.68 -9.00
CA LYS A 206 10.85 -20.09 -8.06
C LYS A 206 12.24 -19.79 -8.60
N ASP A 207 12.47 -20.07 -9.89
CA ASP A 207 13.74 -19.76 -10.55
C ASP A 207 14.02 -18.26 -10.53
N TYR A 208 13.04 -17.43 -10.85
CA TYR A 208 13.14 -15.97 -10.74
C TYR A 208 13.54 -15.53 -9.33
N LEU A 209 12.88 -16.06 -8.29
CA LEU A 209 13.18 -15.74 -6.91
C LEU A 209 14.63 -16.06 -6.52
N ASN A 210 15.16 -17.18 -7.03
CA ASN A 210 16.53 -17.62 -6.75
C ASN A 210 17.57 -16.80 -7.51
N ARG A 211 17.29 -16.45 -8.76
CA ARG A 211 18.24 -15.78 -9.67
C ARG A 211 18.29 -14.28 -9.51
N HIS A 212 17.18 -13.64 -9.08
CA HIS A 212 17.10 -12.18 -8.96
C HIS A 212 18.09 -11.63 -7.93
N LYS A 213 19.12 -10.93 -8.39
CA LYS A 213 20.23 -10.43 -7.56
C LYS A 213 19.91 -9.18 -6.77
N PHE A 214 19.09 -8.28 -7.34
CA PHE A 214 18.75 -6.99 -6.75
C PHE A 214 17.60 -7.04 -5.74
N MET A 215 16.99 -8.21 -5.52
CA MET A 215 15.90 -8.34 -4.56
C MET A 215 16.44 -8.47 -3.13
N SER A 216 16.01 -7.56 -2.25
CA SER A 216 16.35 -7.62 -0.83
C SER A 216 15.83 -8.92 -0.18
N ALA A 217 16.44 -9.35 0.92
CA ALA A 217 15.98 -10.52 1.67
C ALA A 217 14.50 -10.42 2.06
N LYS A 218 14.04 -9.25 2.49
CA LYS A 218 12.64 -8.98 2.82
C LYS A 218 11.71 -9.10 1.62
N SER A 219 12.14 -8.61 0.46
CA SER A 219 11.37 -8.75 -0.78
C SER A 219 11.29 -10.19 -1.25
N LYS A 220 12.36 -10.98 -1.06
CA LYS A 220 12.38 -12.43 -1.36
C LYS A 220 11.42 -13.20 -0.45
N GLU A 221 11.41 -12.90 0.84
CA GLU A 221 10.47 -13.48 1.80
C GLU A 221 9.02 -13.15 1.44
N TYR A 222 8.76 -11.88 1.09
CA TYR A 222 7.43 -11.46 0.65
C TYR A 222 6.99 -12.14 -0.65
N PHE A 223 7.88 -12.24 -1.64
CA PHE A 223 7.60 -12.96 -2.88
C PHE A 223 7.28 -14.45 -2.63
N SER A 224 8.05 -15.10 -1.74
CA SER A 224 7.81 -16.48 -1.33
C SER A 224 6.45 -16.64 -0.65
N TYR A 225 6.08 -15.68 0.22
CA TYR A 225 4.76 -15.66 0.85
C TYR A 225 3.63 -15.56 -0.19
N ILE A 226 3.74 -14.64 -1.15
CA ILE A 226 2.75 -14.50 -2.22
C ILE A 226 2.65 -15.78 -3.06
N LEU A 227 3.78 -16.40 -3.38
CA LEU A 227 3.82 -17.67 -4.13
C LEU A 227 3.04 -18.78 -3.40
N GLU A 228 3.22 -18.92 -2.08
CA GLU A 228 2.49 -19.91 -1.28
C GLU A 228 0.97 -19.58 -1.20
N GLU A 229 0.58 -18.31 -1.14
CA GLU A 229 -0.83 -17.91 -1.18
C GLU A 229 -1.49 -18.31 -2.52
N TYR A 230 -0.79 -18.13 -3.65
CA TYR A 230 -1.30 -18.57 -4.96
C TYR A 230 -1.46 -20.08 -5.07
N LYS A 231 -0.60 -20.87 -4.42
CA LYS A 231 -0.72 -22.33 -4.38
C LYS A 231 -1.95 -22.80 -3.61
N LYS A 232 -2.31 -22.11 -2.53
CA LYS A 232 -3.50 -22.43 -1.73
C LYS A 232 -4.80 -22.21 -2.49
N ARG A 233 -4.82 -21.33 -3.46
CA ARG A 233 -6.01 -20.95 -4.28
C ARG A 233 -7.23 -20.50 -3.46
N ASP A 234 -7.05 -20.08 -2.20
CA ASP A 234 -8.12 -19.56 -1.35
C ASP A 234 -8.13 -18.02 -1.39
N PHE A 235 -8.43 -17.48 -2.58
CA PHE A 235 -8.42 -16.05 -2.79
C PHE A 235 -9.69 -15.38 -2.29
N LYS A 236 -9.51 -14.30 -1.56
CA LYS A 236 -10.59 -13.45 -1.03
C LYS A 236 -10.38 -12.01 -1.43
N ILE A 237 -11.44 -11.23 -1.38
CA ILE A 237 -11.32 -9.79 -1.34
C ILE A 237 -10.80 -9.44 0.06
N LEU A 238 -9.66 -8.78 0.12
CA LEU A 238 -8.99 -8.47 1.38
C LEU A 238 -9.63 -7.29 2.10
N SER A 239 -10.02 -6.29 1.33
CA SER A 239 -10.74 -5.11 1.81
C SER A 239 -11.30 -4.30 0.64
N VAL A 240 -12.26 -3.46 0.96
CA VAL A 240 -12.66 -2.31 0.17
C VAL A 240 -12.35 -1.09 1.02
N ASP A 241 -11.68 -0.08 0.46
CA ASP A 241 -11.38 1.14 1.23
C ASP A 241 -12.56 2.11 1.22
N ARG A 242 -12.45 3.19 2.01
CA ARG A 242 -13.49 4.23 2.08
C ARG A 242 -13.79 4.91 0.73
N ASN A 243 -12.92 4.76 -0.24
CA ASN A 243 -13.08 5.27 -1.60
C ASN A 243 -13.57 4.16 -2.56
N LEU A 244 -13.97 3.01 -2.02
CA LEU A 244 -14.52 1.85 -2.72
C LEU A 244 -13.51 1.15 -3.66
N ARG A 245 -12.21 1.31 -3.46
CA ARG A 245 -11.18 0.54 -4.16
C ARG A 245 -11.13 -0.88 -3.63
N ILE A 246 -11.08 -1.85 -4.53
CA ILE A 246 -11.06 -3.28 -4.20
C ILE A 246 -9.61 -3.75 -4.04
N TYR A 247 -9.30 -4.38 -2.92
CA TYR A 247 -8.00 -4.98 -2.64
C TYR A 247 -8.11 -6.50 -2.61
N SER A 248 -7.24 -7.17 -3.34
CA SER A 248 -7.15 -8.63 -3.44
C SER A 248 -5.70 -9.07 -3.47
N ILE A 249 -5.43 -10.35 -3.62
CA ILE A 249 -4.06 -10.88 -3.81
C ILE A 249 -3.34 -10.17 -4.96
N LEU A 250 -4.04 -9.80 -6.03
CA LEU A 250 -3.44 -9.10 -7.17
C LEU A 250 -2.86 -7.74 -6.82
N THR A 251 -3.53 -6.98 -5.93
CA THR A 251 -3.04 -5.66 -5.50
C THR A 251 -1.85 -5.76 -4.55
N GLN A 252 -1.65 -6.92 -3.92
CA GLN A 252 -0.50 -7.20 -3.07
C GLN A 252 0.67 -7.82 -3.83
N SER A 253 0.41 -8.47 -4.97
CA SER A 253 1.44 -9.17 -5.72
C SER A 253 2.41 -8.19 -6.40
N PRO A 254 3.73 -8.45 -6.37
CA PRO A 254 4.69 -7.70 -7.17
C PRO A 254 4.31 -7.71 -8.65
N ARG A 255 4.58 -6.62 -9.38
CA ARG A 255 4.19 -6.50 -10.80
C ARG A 255 4.66 -7.67 -11.65
N ILE A 256 5.90 -8.12 -11.45
CA ILE A 256 6.50 -9.24 -12.18
C ILE A 256 5.73 -10.54 -11.97
N PHE A 257 5.04 -10.71 -10.83
CA PHE A 257 4.32 -11.92 -10.48
C PHE A 257 3.19 -12.26 -11.46
N LYS A 258 2.63 -11.26 -12.13
CA LYS A 258 1.59 -11.43 -13.15
C LYS A 258 2.03 -12.36 -14.29
N ASN A 259 3.34 -12.36 -14.65
CA ASN A 259 3.90 -13.22 -15.71
C ASN A 259 3.86 -14.72 -15.38
N PHE A 260 3.67 -15.08 -14.12
CA PHE A 260 3.59 -16.48 -13.68
C PHE A 260 2.16 -16.98 -13.51
N THR A 261 1.16 -16.16 -13.83
CA THR A 261 -0.26 -16.45 -13.63
C THR A 261 -0.99 -16.56 -14.97
N ASN A 262 -2.23 -17.04 -14.93
CA ASN A 262 -3.10 -17.04 -16.09
C ASN A 262 -3.70 -15.66 -16.45
N ILE A 263 -2.97 -14.58 -16.19
CA ILE A 263 -3.33 -13.25 -16.67
C ILE A 263 -2.90 -13.14 -18.13
N LYS A 264 -3.86 -12.86 -19.02
CA LYS A 264 -3.62 -12.73 -20.45
C LYS A 264 -3.06 -11.36 -20.81
N PHE A 265 -3.72 -10.31 -20.33
CA PHE A 265 -3.27 -8.92 -20.48
C PHE A 265 -3.96 -8.03 -19.44
N THR A 266 -3.42 -6.81 -19.27
CA THR A 266 -4.10 -5.74 -18.54
C THR A 266 -4.30 -4.53 -19.45
N CYS A 267 -5.41 -3.79 -19.25
CA CYS A 267 -5.59 -2.46 -19.79
C CYS A 267 -5.46 -1.45 -18.65
N ASP A 268 -4.44 -0.60 -18.73
CA ASP A 268 -4.05 0.38 -17.70
C ASP A 268 -4.19 1.81 -18.22
N ILE A 269 -4.57 2.75 -17.36
CA ILE A 269 -4.76 4.15 -17.73
C ILE A 269 -3.49 4.94 -17.43
N HIS A 270 -2.92 5.52 -18.47
CA HIS A 270 -1.80 6.43 -18.29
C HIS A 270 -2.23 7.70 -17.54
N ASN A 271 -1.44 8.09 -16.54
CA ASN A 271 -1.67 9.34 -15.79
C ASN A 271 -3.03 9.40 -15.08
N SER A 272 -3.59 8.26 -14.61
CA SER A 272 -4.96 8.16 -14.08
C SER A 272 -5.34 9.35 -13.18
N HIS A 273 -4.66 9.58 -12.06
CA HIS A 273 -5.01 10.67 -11.14
C HIS A 273 -4.80 12.08 -11.71
N PRO A 274 -3.69 12.41 -12.43
CA PRO A 274 -3.59 13.67 -13.17
C PRO A 274 -4.70 13.86 -14.18
N LEU A 275 -5.12 12.81 -14.89
CA LEU A 275 -6.24 12.85 -15.83
C LEU A 275 -7.58 13.12 -15.11
N LEU A 276 -7.85 12.42 -14.01
CA LEU A 276 -9.07 12.62 -13.23
C LEU A 276 -9.18 14.04 -12.64
N PHE A 277 -8.04 14.69 -12.38
CA PHE A 277 -8.03 16.08 -11.96
C PHE A 277 -8.58 17.03 -13.04
N ASN A 278 -8.56 16.63 -14.32
CA ASN A 278 -9.20 17.41 -15.39
C ASN A 278 -10.68 17.63 -15.14
N LYS A 279 -11.40 16.69 -14.49
CA LYS A 279 -12.80 16.92 -14.13
C LYS A 279 -12.98 18.16 -13.25
N ILE A 280 -12.11 18.34 -12.26
CA ILE A 280 -12.13 19.53 -11.39
C ILE A 280 -11.76 20.79 -12.19
N ILE A 281 -10.84 20.68 -13.15
CA ILE A 281 -10.46 21.79 -14.02
C ILE A 281 -11.61 22.19 -14.94
N ILE A 282 -12.25 21.22 -15.59
CA ILE A 282 -13.37 21.41 -16.51
C ILE A 282 -14.52 22.13 -15.77
N ASP A 283 -14.89 21.67 -14.59
CA ASP A 283 -15.92 22.26 -13.76
C ASP A 283 -15.54 23.70 -13.30
N LYS A 284 -14.28 23.93 -12.91
CA LYS A 284 -13.77 25.24 -12.46
C LYS A 284 -13.83 26.30 -13.55
N TYR A 285 -13.44 25.94 -14.77
CA TYR A 285 -13.37 26.86 -15.90
C TYR A 285 -14.61 26.84 -16.79
N ASN A 286 -15.61 26.01 -16.42
CA ASN A 286 -16.86 25.83 -17.17
C ASN A 286 -16.60 25.52 -18.66
N ILE A 287 -15.71 24.55 -18.92
CA ILE A 287 -15.32 24.14 -20.27
C ILE A 287 -16.44 23.27 -20.83
N ASP A 288 -17.10 23.75 -21.90
CA ASP A 288 -18.22 23.02 -22.49
C ASP A 288 -17.75 21.80 -23.33
N ASN A 289 -18.67 20.83 -23.51
CA ASN A 289 -18.37 19.57 -24.20
C ASN A 289 -17.96 19.76 -25.67
N ASN A 290 -18.45 20.82 -26.33
CA ASN A 290 -18.06 21.13 -27.70
C ASN A 290 -16.57 21.50 -27.78
N ILE A 291 -16.09 22.30 -26.81
CA ILE A 291 -14.67 22.64 -26.71
C ILE A 291 -13.82 21.38 -26.48
N LEU A 292 -14.25 20.53 -25.56
CA LEU A 292 -13.54 19.27 -25.25
C LEU A 292 -13.55 18.31 -26.44
N HIS A 293 -14.67 18.18 -27.14
CA HIS A 293 -14.76 17.34 -28.34
C HIS A 293 -13.80 17.81 -29.44
N ILE A 294 -13.73 19.11 -29.71
CA ILE A 294 -12.76 19.66 -30.68
C ILE A 294 -11.33 19.41 -30.21
N LEU A 295 -11.04 19.63 -28.92
CA LEU A 295 -9.72 19.38 -28.36
C LEU A 295 -9.31 17.91 -28.53
N TYR A 296 -10.17 16.98 -28.16
CA TYR A 296 -9.88 15.55 -28.21
C TYR A 296 -9.74 15.03 -29.64
N ASN A 297 -10.55 15.51 -30.57
CA ASN A 297 -10.44 15.13 -32.00
C ASN A 297 -9.13 15.64 -32.65
N ASN A 298 -8.57 16.71 -32.13
CA ASN A 298 -7.32 17.29 -32.63
C ASN A 298 -6.08 16.93 -31.78
N ILE A 299 -6.23 16.12 -30.76
CA ILE A 299 -5.16 15.82 -29.80
C ILE A 299 -3.93 15.17 -30.45
N ASN A 300 -4.11 14.41 -31.51
CA ASN A 300 -3.04 13.75 -32.26
C ASN A 300 -2.36 14.65 -33.30
N ASN A 301 -2.97 15.78 -33.65
CA ASN A 301 -2.49 16.72 -34.66
C ASN A 301 -1.62 17.84 -34.06
N ILE A 302 -1.41 17.85 -32.76
CA ILE A 302 -0.65 18.87 -32.05
C ILE A 302 0.80 18.43 -31.92
N ASP A 303 1.69 19.29 -32.37
CA ASP A 303 3.13 19.06 -32.28
C ASP A 303 3.64 19.35 -30.86
N ASN A 304 4.09 18.29 -30.17
CA ASN A 304 4.66 18.36 -28.83
C ASN A 304 6.05 19.04 -28.79
N SER A 305 6.73 19.13 -29.92
CA SER A 305 8.08 19.70 -30.00
C SER A 305 8.10 21.24 -29.95
N LEU A 306 6.94 21.88 -30.13
CA LEU A 306 6.82 23.32 -30.15
C LEU A 306 6.57 23.91 -28.77
N TYR A 307 7.20 25.01 -28.47
CA TYR A 307 7.37 25.71 -27.19
C TYR A 307 6.07 26.14 -26.48
N SER A 308 4.87 25.83 -26.96
CA SER A 308 3.61 26.23 -26.34
C SER A 308 2.40 25.45 -26.89
N VAL A 309 2.27 24.21 -26.43
CA VAL A 309 1.09 23.37 -26.71
C VAL A 309 -0.21 24.11 -26.37
N GLY A 310 -0.28 24.79 -25.23
CA GLY A 310 -1.47 25.56 -24.82
C GLY A 310 -1.88 26.67 -25.80
N LYS A 311 -0.89 27.36 -26.43
CA LYS A 311 -1.18 28.37 -27.45
C LYS A 311 -1.67 27.74 -28.75
N GLN A 312 -1.10 26.61 -29.16
CA GLN A 312 -1.55 25.88 -30.36
C GLN A 312 -2.99 25.40 -30.18
N LEU A 313 -3.31 24.81 -29.02
CA LEU A 313 -4.68 24.37 -28.71
C LEU A 313 -5.66 25.52 -28.79
N ARG A 314 -5.35 26.68 -28.21
CA ARG A 314 -6.19 27.87 -28.29
C ARG A 314 -6.41 28.29 -29.75
N LYS A 315 -5.37 28.33 -30.57
CA LYS A 315 -5.46 28.62 -32.01
C LYS A 315 -6.32 27.59 -32.75
N THR A 316 -6.16 26.32 -32.44
CA THR A 316 -6.96 25.22 -33.00
C THR A 316 -8.45 25.39 -32.66
N LEU A 317 -8.78 25.74 -31.42
CA LEU A 317 -10.15 25.99 -31.00
C LEU A 317 -10.78 27.18 -31.75
N ILE A 318 -10.04 28.29 -31.90
CA ILE A 318 -10.50 29.45 -32.67
C ILE A 318 -10.73 29.09 -34.15
N ASN A 319 -9.80 28.35 -34.75
CA ASN A 319 -9.92 27.90 -36.14
C ASN A 319 -11.12 26.94 -36.35
N ASN A 320 -11.60 26.27 -35.32
CA ASN A 320 -12.80 25.44 -35.31
C ASN A 320 -14.05 26.21 -34.83
N ASN A 321 -14.07 27.54 -35.01
CA ASN A 321 -15.22 28.43 -34.74
C ASN A 321 -15.61 28.55 -33.24
N ILE A 322 -14.71 28.22 -32.31
CA ILE A 322 -14.95 28.53 -30.90
C ILE A 322 -14.73 30.04 -30.69
N GLN A 323 -15.75 30.70 -30.15
CA GLN A 323 -15.65 32.13 -29.83
C GLN A 323 -14.54 32.38 -28.81
N GLU A 324 -13.66 33.34 -29.10
CA GLU A 324 -12.52 33.65 -28.25
C GLU A 324 -12.91 34.00 -26.82
N CYS A 325 -14.04 34.68 -26.62
CA CYS A 325 -14.54 35.02 -25.28
C CYS A 325 -14.80 33.81 -24.39
N LYS A 326 -15.15 32.64 -24.96
CA LYS A 326 -15.38 31.40 -24.20
C LYS A 326 -14.10 30.78 -23.65
N ILE A 327 -12.94 31.07 -24.28
CA ILE A 327 -11.64 30.48 -23.93
C ILE A 327 -10.66 31.51 -23.41
N ALA A 328 -11.01 32.83 -23.46
CA ALA A 328 -10.10 33.93 -23.08
C ALA A 328 -9.61 33.83 -21.64
N ASN A 329 -10.49 33.43 -20.71
CA ASN A 329 -10.20 33.34 -19.28
C ASN A 329 -9.50 32.06 -18.85
N ILE A 330 -9.25 31.11 -19.77
CA ILE A 330 -8.58 29.85 -19.47
C ILE A 330 -7.08 29.99 -19.75
N PRO A 331 -6.21 29.88 -18.73
CA PRO A 331 -4.76 30.01 -18.91
C PRO A 331 -4.17 28.94 -19.85
N ASN A 332 -3.06 29.27 -20.52
CA ASN A 332 -2.43 28.33 -21.45
C ASN A 332 -1.88 27.08 -20.76
N ASP A 333 -1.41 27.18 -19.50
CA ASP A 333 -0.94 26.04 -18.72
C ASP A 333 -2.06 25.07 -18.36
N VAL A 334 -3.31 25.54 -18.29
CA VAL A 334 -4.50 24.68 -18.11
C VAL A 334 -4.75 23.83 -19.36
N TRP A 335 -4.70 24.44 -20.56
CA TRP A 335 -4.83 23.70 -21.82
C TRP A 335 -3.71 22.69 -22.02
N GLU A 336 -2.48 23.08 -21.70
CA GLU A 336 -1.33 22.19 -21.78
C GLU A 336 -1.47 21.00 -20.82
N TYR A 337 -1.94 21.24 -19.59
CA TYR A 337 -2.16 20.19 -18.61
C TYR A 337 -3.22 19.19 -19.09
N ILE A 338 -4.40 19.66 -19.53
CA ILE A 338 -5.47 18.79 -20.06
C ILE A 338 -4.96 17.96 -21.24
N TYR A 339 -4.25 18.57 -22.18
CA TYR A 339 -3.66 17.88 -23.32
C TYR A 339 -2.71 16.75 -22.88
N LYS A 340 -1.72 17.07 -22.06
CA LYS A 340 -0.65 16.12 -21.69
C LYS A 340 -1.17 14.98 -20.83
N THR A 341 -2.12 15.23 -19.95
CA THR A 341 -2.74 14.19 -19.14
C THR A 341 -3.63 13.27 -19.99
N SER A 342 -4.35 13.80 -20.95
CA SER A 342 -5.19 13.02 -21.87
C SER A 342 -4.36 12.23 -22.90
N LYS A 343 -3.17 12.75 -23.30
CA LYS A 343 -2.24 12.09 -24.21
C LYS A 343 -1.35 11.04 -23.55
N GLY A 344 -1.39 10.91 -22.23
CA GLY A 344 -0.55 9.97 -21.51
C GLY A 344 0.91 10.42 -21.28
N VAL A 345 1.30 11.62 -21.76
CA VAL A 345 2.69 12.12 -21.75
C VAL A 345 3.01 13.13 -20.64
N PHE A 346 2.14 13.25 -19.65
CA PHE A 346 2.28 14.23 -18.57
C PHE A 346 3.61 14.11 -17.80
N TRP A 347 4.05 12.88 -17.53
CA TRP A 347 5.28 12.64 -16.77
C TRP A 347 6.55 13.02 -17.53
N ASP A 348 6.50 13.03 -18.86
CA ASP A 348 7.65 13.32 -19.73
C ASP A 348 8.09 14.78 -19.57
N ASP A 349 7.18 15.66 -19.19
CA ASP A 349 7.46 17.05 -18.86
C ASP A 349 8.47 17.24 -17.71
N PHE A 350 8.62 16.25 -16.88
CA PHE A 350 9.50 16.30 -15.70
C PHE A 350 10.73 15.42 -15.88
N THR A 351 10.63 14.32 -16.63
CA THR A 351 11.77 13.41 -16.85
C THR A 351 12.86 14.01 -17.70
N ASP A 352 12.54 14.99 -18.54
CA ASP A 352 13.50 15.64 -19.46
C ASP A 352 14.15 16.89 -18.86
N LEU A 353 13.74 17.29 -17.65
CA LEU A 353 14.34 18.44 -16.97
C LEU A 353 15.71 18.06 -16.38
N ASP A 354 16.69 18.98 -16.51
CA ASP A 354 18.05 18.77 -16.01
C ASP A 354 18.10 18.43 -14.53
N GLU A 355 17.22 19.05 -13.74
CA GLU A 355 17.10 18.80 -12.29
C GLU A 355 16.72 17.36 -11.95
N PHE A 356 16.04 16.64 -12.89
CA PHE A 356 15.48 15.32 -12.64
C PHE A 356 15.99 14.23 -13.58
N LYS A 357 16.92 14.53 -14.48
CA LYS A 357 17.50 13.56 -15.43
C LYS A 357 18.05 12.29 -14.77
N ARG A 358 18.51 12.40 -13.53
CA ARG A 358 19.08 11.27 -12.78
C ARG A 358 18.05 10.42 -12.06
N LEU A 359 16.78 10.82 -12.04
CA LEU A 359 15.72 10.09 -11.35
C LEU A 359 14.98 9.16 -12.30
N LEU A 360 14.54 8.00 -11.78
CA LEU A 360 13.65 7.14 -12.51
C LEU A 360 12.27 7.81 -12.66
N ARG A 361 11.57 7.51 -13.75
CA ARG A 361 10.20 8.00 -13.98
C ARG A 361 9.25 7.62 -12.83
N SER A 362 9.45 6.44 -12.22
CA SER A 362 8.73 6.00 -11.02
C SER A 362 8.93 6.93 -9.83
N ASP A 363 10.16 7.36 -9.57
CA ASP A 363 10.52 8.22 -8.43
C ASP A 363 9.98 9.62 -8.61
N ILE A 364 10.06 10.14 -9.85
CA ILE A 364 9.43 11.41 -10.25
C ILE A 364 7.92 11.35 -9.97
N LYS A 365 7.24 10.29 -10.41
CA LYS A 365 5.81 10.07 -10.18
C LYS A 365 5.47 10.08 -8.70
N VAL A 366 6.15 9.27 -7.90
CA VAL A 366 5.92 9.16 -6.46
C VAL A 366 6.17 10.50 -5.75
N THR A 367 7.28 11.17 -6.09
CA THR A 367 7.64 12.44 -5.45
C THR A 367 6.67 13.56 -5.81
N LEU A 368 6.23 13.66 -7.07
CA LEU A 368 5.24 14.64 -7.47
C LEU A 368 3.90 14.42 -6.76
N PHE A 369 3.45 13.17 -6.63
CA PHE A 369 2.25 12.87 -5.85
C PHE A 369 2.41 13.29 -4.39
N ARG A 370 3.54 12.93 -3.76
CA ARG A 370 3.83 13.27 -2.36
C ARG A 370 3.93 14.78 -2.13
N GLU A 371 4.55 15.53 -3.03
CA GLU A 371 4.83 16.95 -2.84
C GLU A 371 3.72 17.87 -3.33
N VAL A 372 2.96 17.47 -4.35
CA VAL A 372 1.94 18.30 -5.00
C VAL A 372 0.54 17.77 -4.70
N PHE A 373 0.14 16.65 -5.31
CA PHE A 373 -1.25 16.18 -5.28
C PHE A 373 -1.68 15.72 -3.89
N TYR A 374 -0.86 14.95 -3.16
CA TYR A 374 -1.20 14.36 -1.87
C TYR A 374 -0.52 15.02 -0.66
N SER A 375 0.26 16.06 -0.91
CA SER A 375 0.95 16.79 0.15
C SER A 375 -0.04 17.34 1.19
N LYS A 376 0.20 17.04 2.46
CA LYS A 376 -0.55 17.63 3.58
C LYS A 376 -0.20 19.10 3.84
N THR A 377 0.85 19.64 3.22
CA THR A 377 1.26 21.04 3.35
C THR A 377 1.08 21.79 2.04
N LEU A 378 0.75 23.08 2.11
CA LEU A 378 0.56 23.95 0.95
C LEU A 378 1.80 24.82 0.64
N THR A 379 2.91 24.59 1.33
CA THR A 379 4.18 25.29 1.08
C THR A 379 5.05 24.50 0.09
N THR A 380 5.87 25.24 -0.68
CA THR A 380 6.90 24.67 -1.54
C THR A 380 8.29 24.65 -0.88
N LYS A 381 8.40 25.13 0.41
CA LYS A 381 9.68 25.14 1.13
C LYS A 381 10.18 23.70 1.33
N GLY A 382 11.40 23.42 0.90
CA GLY A 382 11.98 22.06 0.96
C GLY A 382 11.37 21.04 -0.01
N LYS A 383 10.68 21.50 -1.08
CA LYS A 383 9.99 20.66 -2.06
C LYS A 383 10.32 21.11 -3.46
N ASP A 384 11.37 20.54 -4.04
CA ASP A 384 11.88 21.01 -5.33
C ASP A 384 10.95 20.66 -6.49
N PHE A 385 10.32 19.48 -6.46
CA PHE A 385 9.29 19.13 -7.45
C PHE A 385 8.08 20.06 -7.40
N ALA A 386 7.63 20.43 -6.21
CA ALA A 386 6.51 21.37 -6.08
C ALA A 386 6.87 22.77 -6.62
N LYS A 387 8.14 23.20 -6.52
CA LYS A 387 8.62 24.46 -7.12
C LYS A 387 8.59 24.38 -8.64
N VAL A 388 9.13 23.31 -9.21
CA VAL A 388 9.16 23.07 -10.67
C VAL A 388 7.73 22.95 -11.21
N PHE A 389 6.88 22.16 -10.57
CA PHE A 389 5.48 22.04 -10.96
C PHE A 389 4.75 23.39 -10.94
N LYS A 390 4.94 24.19 -9.87
CA LYS A 390 4.35 25.53 -9.76
C LYS A 390 4.85 26.46 -10.87
N LYS A 391 6.12 26.37 -11.27
CA LYS A 391 6.69 27.19 -12.37
C LYS A 391 6.07 26.81 -13.71
N LYS A 392 5.88 25.50 -13.95
CA LYS A 392 5.37 24.97 -15.22
C LYS A 392 3.84 25.10 -15.33
N TYR A 393 3.12 24.79 -14.26
CA TYR A 393 1.66 24.77 -14.18
C TYR A 393 1.13 25.68 -13.06
N PRO A 394 1.31 27.01 -13.13
CA PRO A 394 0.99 27.92 -12.04
C PRO A 394 -0.51 27.95 -11.71
N SER A 395 -1.39 27.93 -12.72
CA SER A 395 -2.85 27.95 -12.55
C SER A 395 -3.36 26.62 -11.96
N ILE A 396 -2.81 25.52 -12.40
CA ILE A 396 -3.10 24.17 -11.86
C ILE A 396 -2.65 24.07 -10.41
N TYR A 397 -1.43 24.52 -10.10
CA TYR A 397 -0.93 24.51 -8.72
C TYR A 397 -1.80 25.36 -7.79
N LYS A 398 -2.27 26.53 -8.27
CA LYS A 398 -3.20 27.38 -7.54
C LYS A 398 -4.51 26.65 -7.26
N LEU A 399 -5.08 25.99 -8.27
CA LEU A 399 -6.32 25.22 -8.14
C LEU A 399 -6.17 24.04 -7.16
N ILE A 400 -5.05 23.30 -7.21
CA ILE A 400 -4.73 22.25 -6.23
C ILE A 400 -4.73 22.82 -4.81
N LYS A 401 -4.11 23.98 -4.59
CA LYS A 401 -4.08 24.64 -3.28
C LYS A 401 -5.46 25.06 -2.81
N GLU A 402 -6.28 25.63 -3.70
CA GLU A 402 -7.66 26.04 -3.40
C GLU A 402 -8.49 24.85 -2.93
N ASN A 403 -8.46 23.72 -3.65
CA ASN A 403 -9.20 22.52 -3.29
C ASN A 403 -8.74 21.89 -1.96
N LYS A 404 -7.47 22.10 -1.58
CA LYS A 404 -6.90 21.54 -0.34
C LYS A 404 -6.97 22.51 0.85
N LYS A 405 -7.56 23.70 0.70
CA LYS A 405 -7.58 24.73 1.75
C LYS A 405 -8.28 24.26 3.02
N ASN A 406 -9.44 23.65 2.88
CA ASN A 406 -10.30 23.23 4.01
C ASN A 406 -9.99 21.79 4.45
N ASP A 407 -9.74 20.89 3.50
CA ASP A 407 -9.35 19.51 3.76
C ASP A 407 -8.13 19.13 2.91
N ARG A 408 -7.01 18.83 3.59
CA ARG A 408 -5.74 18.45 2.94
C ARG A 408 -5.81 17.14 2.16
N THR A 409 -6.78 16.29 2.49
CA THR A 409 -6.97 14.98 1.87
C THR A 409 -8.07 14.98 0.81
N TYR A 410 -8.83 16.07 0.70
CA TYR A 410 -9.99 16.19 -0.21
C TYR A 410 -9.66 15.74 -1.63
N LEU A 411 -8.60 16.32 -2.22
CA LEU A 411 -8.25 16.06 -3.62
C LEU A 411 -7.92 14.58 -3.87
N ALA A 412 -7.13 13.97 -2.97
CA ALA A 412 -6.78 12.56 -3.09
C ALA A 412 -8.02 11.66 -3.00
N ASN A 413 -8.90 11.95 -2.03
CA ASN A 413 -10.13 11.18 -1.83
C ASN A 413 -11.09 11.34 -3.02
N GLU A 414 -11.23 12.54 -3.56
CA GLU A 414 -12.13 12.81 -4.68
C GLU A 414 -11.69 12.07 -5.94
N MET A 415 -10.39 12.16 -6.30
CA MET A 415 -9.85 11.41 -7.45
C MET A 415 -10.00 9.90 -7.27
N MET A 416 -9.76 9.37 -6.06
CA MET A 416 -9.94 7.94 -5.77
C MET A 416 -11.40 7.49 -5.87
N LYS A 417 -12.36 8.33 -5.45
CA LYS A 417 -13.79 8.03 -5.58
C LYS A 417 -14.25 8.01 -7.04
N ILE A 418 -13.83 9.01 -7.81
CA ILE A 418 -14.13 9.04 -9.25
C ILE A 418 -13.57 7.80 -9.93
N GLU A 419 -12.30 7.46 -9.69
CA GLU A 419 -11.64 6.28 -10.24
C GLU A 419 -12.40 4.99 -9.91
N SER A 420 -12.68 4.76 -8.62
CA SER A 420 -13.38 3.52 -8.22
C SER A 420 -14.81 3.44 -8.77
N SER A 421 -15.52 4.56 -8.87
CA SER A 421 -16.84 4.60 -9.51
C SER A 421 -16.77 4.19 -10.99
N LEU A 422 -15.83 4.76 -11.75
CA LEU A 422 -15.60 4.41 -13.16
C LEU A 422 -15.26 2.93 -13.32
N PHE A 423 -14.31 2.43 -12.53
CA PHE A 423 -13.88 1.03 -12.62
C PHE A 423 -14.96 0.04 -12.21
N ARG A 424 -15.84 0.38 -11.27
CA ARG A 424 -17.02 -0.43 -10.94
C ARG A 424 -18.00 -0.50 -12.12
N ASN A 425 -18.25 0.61 -12.81
CA ASN A 425 -19.10 0.63 -14.00
C ASN A 425 -18.48 -0.17 -15.15
N ILE A 426 -17.16 -0.02 -15.38
CA ILE A 426 -16.41 -0.79 -16.38
C ILE A 426 -16.52 -2.29 -16.08
N LEU A 427 -16.27 -2.70 -14.82
CA LEU A 427 -16.42 -4.09 -14.39
C LEU A 427 -17.84 -4.61 -14.62
N ALA A 428 -18.87 -3.85 -14.24
CA ALA A 428 -20.27 -4.23 -14.45
C ALA A 428 -20.60 -4.47 -15.94
N LYS A 429 -20.10 -3.58 -16.84
CA LYS A 429 -20.27 -3.74 -18.30
C LYS A 429 -19.54 -4.97 -18.85
N LEU A 430 -18.35 -5.27 -18.33
CA LEU A 430 -17.60 -6.46 -18.73
C LEU A 430 -18.26 -7.75 -18.21
N TYR A 431 -18.78 -7.74 -16.98
CA TYR A 431 -19.53 -8.86 -16.42
C TYR A 431 -20.86 -9.11 -17.14
N ALA A 432 -21.57 -8.05 -17.55
CA ALA A 432 -22.78 -8.18 -18.38
C ALA A 432 -22.49 -8.90 -19.71
N LYS A 433 -21.26 -8.79 -20.23
CA LYS A 433 -20.78 -9.56 -21.39
C LYS A 433 -20.27 -10.96 -21.03
N ARG A 434 -20.40 -11.38 -19.75
CA ARG A 434 -19.98 -12.65 -19.18
C ARG A 434 -18.46 -12.88 -19.16
N PHE A 435 -17.66 -11.83 -19.30
CA PHE A 435 -16.20 -11.92 -19.15
C PHE A 435 -15.79 -12.15 -17.70
N LYS A 436 -14.65 -12.79 -17.50
CA LYS A 436 -14.03 -13.06 -16.21
C LYS A 436 -12.82 -12.15 -16.03
N VAL A 437 -13.07 -11.03 -15.39
CA VAL A 437 -12.11 -9.93 -15.27
C VAL A 437 -11.94 -9.53 -13.80
N LEU A 438 -10.81 -8.91 -13.50
CA LEU A 438 -10.46 -8.39 -12.18
C LEU A 438 -9.96 -6.95 -12.36
N THR A 439 -9.65 -6.27 -11.26
CA THR A 439 -9.07 -4.92 -11.30
C THR A 439 -7.90 -4.80 -10.34
N ILE A 440 -6.95 -3.96 -10.71
CA ILE A 440 -5.86 -3.48 -9.86
C ILE A 440 -5.88 -1.96 -9.99
N HIS A 441 -6.51 -1.27 -9.05
CA HIS A 441 -6.65 0.19 -9.05
C HIS A 441 -7.22 0.70 -10.38
N ASP A 442 -6.39 1.34 -11.20
CA ASP A 442 -6.67 1.95 -12.51
C ASP A 442 -6.42 1.02 -13.70
N ALA A 443 -6.33 -0.29 -13.47
CA ALA A 443 -6.14 -1.30 -14.50
C ALA A 443 -7.24 -2.39 -14.48
N ILE A 444 -7.71 -2.80 -15.64
CA ILE A 444 -8.55 -4.00 -15.84
C ILE A 444 -7.65 -5.19 -16.17
N VAL A 445 -7.83 -6.28 -15.46
CA VAL A 445 -7.06 -7.53 -15.60
C VAL A 445 -7.94 -8.58 -16.30
N ILE A 446 -7.47 -9.10 -17.40
CA ILE A 446 -8.15 -10.13 -18.21
C ILE A 446 -7.45 -11.47 -17.99
N LEU A 447 -8.22 -12.47 -17.54
CA LEU A 447 -7.72 -13.82 -17.34
C LEU A 447 -7.74 -14.63 -18.64
N ASP A 448 -6.75 -15.51 -18.82
CA ASP A 448 -6.73 -16.48 -19.92
C ASP A 448 -7.62 -17.67 -19.55
N VAL A 449 -8.90 -17.54 -19.86
CA VAL A 449 -9.94 -18.54 -19.63
C VAL A 449 -10.91 -18.59 -20.81
N LYS A 450 -11.56 -19.73 -21.02
CA LYS A 450 -12.50 -19.94 -22.14
C LYS A 450 -13.56 -18.85 -22.27
N ALA A 451 -14.06 -18.31 -21.16
CA ALA A 451 -15.03 -17.22 -21.16
C ALA A 451 -14.50 -15.93 -21.79
N ASN A 452 -13.19 -15.74 -21.83
CA ASN A 452 -12.53 -14.52 -22.32
C ASN A 452 -11.95 -14.64 -23.74
N THR A 453 -12.28 -15.70 -24.48
CA THR A 453 -11.78 -15.90 -25.86
C THR A 453 -12.06 -14.70 -26.77
N ARG A 454 -13.22 -14.06 -26.60
CA ARG A 454 -13.66 -12.87 -27.37
C ARG A 454 -13.33 -11.54 -26.68
N CYS A 455 -12.67 -11.56 -25.52
CA CYS A 455 -12.27 -10.35 -24.82
C CYS A 455 -10.93 -9.88 -25.40
N THR A 456 -10.98 -8.83 -26.22
CA THR A 456 -9.79 -8.23 -26.84
C THR A 456 -9.41 -6.93 -26.15
N PRO A 457 -8.15 -6.48 -26.26
CA PRO A 457 -7.73 -5.18 -25.72
C PRO A 457 -8.56 -4.01 -26.28
N GLU A 458 -8.88 -4.02 -27.57
CA GLU A 458 -9.65 -2.95 -28.24
C GLU A 458 -11.06 -2.84 -27.65
N LEU A 459 -11.71 -3.99 -27.37
CA LEU A 459 -13.01 -4.01 -26.73
C LEU A 459 -12.94 -3.43 -25.30
N VAL A 460 -11.93 -3.81 -24.52
CA VAL A 460 -11.76 -3.30 -23.15
C VAL A 460 -11.46 -1.81 -23.17
N LYS A 461 -10.54 -1.35 -24.03
CA LYS A 461 -10.24 0.06 -24.25
C LYS A 461 -11.48 0.86 -24.61
N SER A 462 -12.26 0.40 -25.57
CA SER A 462 -13.50 1.07 -25.98
C SER A 462 -14.52 1.20 -24.83
N ILE A 463 -14.59 0.22 -23.92
CA ILE A 463 -15.47 0.30 -22.75
C ILE A 463 -14.92 1.32 -21.75
N ILE A 464 -13.61 1.32 -21.50
CA ILE A 464 -12.94 2.30 -20.63
C ILE A 464 -13.15 3.71 -21.16
N GLU A 465 -12.83 3.95 -22.43
CA GLU A 465 -12.98 5.26 -23.08
C GLU A 465 -14.40 5.79 -22.99
N LYS A 466 -15.40 4.94 -23.25
CA LYS A 466 -16.81 5.32 -23.14
C LYS A 466 -17.22 5.72 -21.73
N GLU A 467 -16.70 5.03 -20.69
CA GLU A 467 -17.00 5.40 -19.31
C GLU A 467 -16.35 6.74 -18.93
N TYR A 468 -15.12 6.99 -19.37
CA TYR A 468 -14.45 8.26 -19.14
C TYR A 468 -15.10 9.42 -19.90
N GLN A 469 -15.60 9.18 -21.12
CA GLN A 469 -16.34 10.18 -21.91
C GLN A 469 -17.65 10.61 -21.24
N LEU A 470 -18.27 9.75 -20.41
CA LEU A 470 -19.46 10.14 -19.63
C LEU A 470 -19.19 11.22 -18.59
N ILE A 471 -17.93 11.43 -18.24
CA ILE A 471 -17.47 12.47 -17.33
C ILE A 471 -16.54 13.49 -18.02
N ASP A 472 -16.65 13.57 -19.34
CA ASP A 472 -15.94 14.54 -20.18
C ASP A 472 -14.41 14.37 -20.21
N LEU A 473 -13.90 13.14 -19.98
CA LEU A 473 -12.48 12.82 -20.03
C LEU A 473 -12.14 11.90 -21.20
N LEU A 474 -10.90 12.03 -21.69
CA LEU A 474 -10.32 11.12 -22.68
C LEU A 474 -9.08 10.44 -22.08
N PRO A 475 -9.15 9.14 -21.76
CA PRO A 475 -7.99 8.41 -21.24
C PRO A 475 -7.08 7.91 -22.37
N ASP A 476 -5.77 7.90 -22.12
CA ASP A 476 -4.84 7.08 -22.90
C ASP A 476 -4.70 5.72 -22.20
N VAL A 477 -5.08 4.65 -22.91
CA VAL A 477 -5.15 3.29 -22.36
C VAL A 477 -4.08 2.41 -23.00
N SER A 478 -3.11 1.97 -22.18
CA SER A 478 -2.11 0.98 -22.60
C SER A 478 -2.60 -0.46 -22.43
N THR A 479 -1.92 -1.38 -23.09
CA THR A 479 -2.09 -2.82 -22.89
C THR A 479 -0.76 -3.47 -22.59
N ASP A 480 -0.69 -4.15 -21.44
CA ASP A 480 0.46 -4.97 -21.07
C ASP A 480 0.12 -6.45 -21.20
N TYR A 481 0.97 -7.22 -21.85
CA TYR A 481 0.90 -8.69 -21.94
C TYR A 481 1.89 -9.33 -20.98
N TYR A 482 1.52 -10.47 -20.42
CA TYR A 482 2.29 -11.18 -19.42
C TYR A 482 2.70 -12.55 -19.93
N THR A 483 4.02 -12.77 -20.00
CA THR A 483 4.61 -14.04 -20.45
C THR A 483 5.87 -14.33 -19.64
N VAL A 484 6.27 -15.59 -19.55
CA VAL A 484 7.55 -15.97 -18.93
C VAL A 484 8.75 -15.43 -19.68
N ASP A 485 8.63 -15.19 -20.99
CA ASP A 485 9.70 -14.58 -21.78
C ASP A 485 10.03 -13.17 -21.30
N ASN A 486 9.02 -12.41 -20.83
CA ASN A 486 9.25 -11.11 -20.22
C ASN A 486 10.13 -11.22 -18.96
N VAL A 487 9.98 -12.31 -18.20
CA VAL A 487 10.80 -12.58 -17.01
C VAL A 487 12.23 -12.94 -17.39
N ALA A 488 12.39 -13.79 -18.40
CA ALA A 488 13.71 -14.17 -18.92
C ALA A 488 14.47 -12.94 -19.42
N ASN A 489 13.80 -12.07 -20.18
CA ASN A 489 14.37 -10.80 -20.65
C ASN A 489 14.76 -9.87 -19.47
N THR A 490 13.93 -9.81 -18.43
CA THR A 490 14.24 -9.04 -17.21
C THR A 490 15.49 -9.57 -16.53
N LEU A 491 15.59 -10.89 -16.30
CA LEU A 491 16.77 -11.50 -15.68
C LEU A 491 18.03 -11.30 -16.51
N GLN A 492 17.94 -11.44 -17.83
CA GLN A 492 19.06 -11.19 -18.72
C GLN A 492 19.53 -9.74 -18.66
N GLN A 493 18.60 -8.79 -18.62
CA GLN A 493 18.95 -7.38 -18.48
C GLN A 493 19.61 -7.10 -17.13
N GLU A 494 19.10 -7.69 -16.03
CA GLU A 494 19.72 -7.56 -14.72
C GLU A 494 21.14 -8.14 -14.65
N GLU A 495 21.39 -9.26 -15.33
CA GLU A 495 22.73 -9.84 -15.43
C GLU A 495 23.70 -8.91 -16.19
N GLN A 496 23.23 -8.27 -17.25
CA GLN A 496 24.01 -7.27 -18.00
C GLN A 496 24.28 -6.02 -17.15
N ASP A 497 23.24 -5.53 -16.46
CA ASP A 497 23.34 -4.37 -15.58
C ASP A 497 24.34 -4.61 -14.45
N LEU A 498 24.27 -5.79 -13.82
CA LEU A 498 25.20 -6.16 -12.76
C LEU A 498 26.66 -6.19 -13.26
N LYS A 499 26.88 -6.70 -14.47
CA LYS A 499 28.21 -6.68 -15.07
C LYS A 499 28.73 -5.26 -15.23
N LEU A 500 27.92 -4.36 -15.81
CA LEU A 500 28.29 -2.96 -16.01
C LEU A 500 28.50 -2.21 -14.68
N ILE A 501 27.66 -2.47 -13.69
CA ILE A 501 27.81 -1.89 -12.34
C ILE A 501 29.10 -2.37 -11.69
N ASN A 502 29.43 -3.65 -11.78
CA ASN A 502 30.68 -4.20 -11.25
C ASN A 502 31.91 -3.59 -11.95
N GLU A 503 31.87 -3.44 -13.28
CA GLU A 503 32.94 -2.76 -14.03
C GLU A 503 33.11 -1.29 -13.57
N LEU A 504 32.01 -0.60 -13.28
CA LEU A 504 32.04 0.76 -12.74
C LEU A 504 32.65 0.80 -11.33
N ILE A 505 32.23 -0.12 -10.43
CA ILE A 505 32.76 -0.23 -9.07
C ILE A 505 34.28 -0.49 -9.11
N GLU A 506 34.73 -1.41 -9.96
CA GLU A 506 36.16 -1.67 -10.13
C GLU A 506 36.91 -0.42 -10.63
N SER A 507 36.31 0.38 -11.52
CA SER A 507 36.90 1.64 -11.95
C SER A 507 37.02 2.65 -10.80
N PHE A 508 36.01 2.72 -9.90
CA PHE A 508 36.09 3.55 -8.70
C PHE A 508 37.19 3.07 -7.75
N LYS A 509 37.38 1.77 -7.57
CA LYS A 509 38.46 1.21 -6.75
C LYS A 509 39.85 1.60 -7.30
N VAL A 510 40.04 1.53 -8.61
CA VAL A 510 41.29 1.98 -9.25
C VAL A 510 41.53 3.45 -8.97
N ILE A 511 40.51 4.32 -9.18
CA ILE A 511 40.62 5.76 -8.93
C ILE A 511 40.84 6.06 -7.43
N ALA A 512 40.19 5.33 -6.54
CA ALA A 512 40.35 5.51 -5.09
C ALA A 512 41.77 5.17 -4.59
N ASN A 513 42.46 4.28 -5.28
CA ASN A 513 43.85 3.90 -4.96
C ASN A 513 44.91 4.82 -5.59
N ASP A 514 44.52 5.69 -6.53
CA ASP A 514 45.40 6.67 -7.13
C ASP A 514 45.23 8.04 -6.44
N GLU A 515 46.10 8.31 -5.46
CA GLU A 515 46.07 9.58 -4.69
C GLU A 515 46.31 10.82 -5.53
N THR A 516 46.84 10.69 -6.74
CA THR A 516 47.07 11.79 -7.65
C THR A 516 45.83 12.12 -8.48
N HIS A 517 44.84 11.21 -8.51
CA HIS A 517 43.66 11.41 -9.33
C HIS A 517 42.68 12.43 -8.70
N PRO A 518 42.16 13.43 -9.44
CA PRO A 518 41.29 14.48 -8.91
C PRO A 518 40.02 13.98 -8.23
N ARG A 519 39.54 12.75 -8.55
CA ARG A 519 38.34 12.11 -7.99
C ARG A 519 38.63 11.03 -6.92
N CYS A 520 39.89 10.92 -6.46
CA CYS A 520 40.27 9.89 -5.51
C CYS A 520 39.38 9.92 -4.26
N GLN A 521 39.21 11.09 -3.64
CA GLN A 521 38.42 11.23 -2.42
C GLN A 521 36.94 10.89 -2.64
N SER A 522 36.31 11.40 -3.70
CA SER A 522 34.90 11.08 -4.00
C SER A 522 34.69 9.61 -4.32
N SER A 523 35.65 8.95 -4.95
CA SER A 523 35.59 7.51 -5.22
C SER A 523 35.71 6.68 -3.95
N LYS A 524 36.55 7.09 -2.98
CA LYS A 524 36.61 6.46 -1.65
C LYS A 524 35.28 6.54 -0.90
N GLU A 525 34.66 7.72 -0.90
CA GLU A 525 33.34 7.94 -0.28
C GLU A 525 32.24 7.06 -0.90
N ILE A 526 32.20 6.97 -2.24
CA ILE A 526 31.27 6.11 -2.97
C ILE A 526 31.45 4.63 -2.58
N ILE A 527 32.69 4.13 -2.57
CA ILE A 527 32.98 2.74 -2.22
C ILE A 527 32.56 2.48 -0.76
N GLU A 528 32.90 3.38 0.17
CA GLU A 528 32.56 3.25 1.59
C GLU A 528 31.04 3.17 1.81
N GLU A 529 30.24 3.99 1.10
CA GLU A 529 28.79 3.95 1.19
C GLU A 529 28.21 2.66 0.60
N LEU A 530 28.77 2.15 -0.52
CA LEU A 530 28.37 0.86 -1.09
C LEU A 530 28.69 -0.30 -0.14
N GLU A 531 29.88 -0.32 0.46
CA GLU A 531 30.30 -1.36 1.39
C GLU A 531 29.49 -1.34 2.68
N LYS A 532 29.09 -0.16 3.16
CA LYS A 532 28.19 -0.01 4.30
C LYS A 532 26.75 -0.37 3.97
N GLY A 533 26.40 -0.57 2.70
CA GLY A 533 25.03 -0.79 2.25
C GLY A 533 24.11 0.42 2.48
N THR A 534 24.67 1.63 2.52
CA THR A 534 23.93 2.89 2.65
C THR A 534 23.57 3.52 1.30
N ALA A 535 24.09 2.96 0.20
CA ALA A 535 23.75 3.38 -1.16
C ALA A 535 23.75 2.19 -2.12
N GLU A 536 23.07 2.38 -3.26
CA GLU A 536 23.02 1.42 -4.37
C GLU A 536 23.30 2.14 -5.69
N ILE A 537 23.86 1.43 -6.66
CA ILE A 537 24.01 1.89 -8.03
C ILE A 537 23.06 1.10 -8.93
N TYR A 538 22.35 1.79 -9.81
CA TYR A 538 21.56 1.17 -10.87
C TYR A 538 21.72 1.91 -12.20
N ILE A 539 21.27 1.27 -13.28
CA ILE A 539 21.31 1.86 -14.62
C ILE A 539 19.93 2.41 -14.96
N ASN A 540 19.88 3.69 -15.31
CA ASN A 540 18.69 4.29 -15.90
C ASN A 540 18.68 3.99 -17.41
N HIS A 541 17.95 2.97 -17.83
CA HIS A 541 17.89 2.51 -19.22
C HIS A 541 17.33 3.55 -20.20
N ARG A 542 16.62 4.58 -19.72
CA ARG A 542 16.14 5.68 -20.57
C ARG A 542 17.28 6.61 -20.98
N THR A 543 18.19 6.91 -20.05
CA THR A 543 19.31 7.82 -20.26
C THR A 543 20.63 7.11 -20.48
N ASN A 544 20.64 5.79 -20.32
CA ASN A 544 21.84 4.94 -20.31
C ASN A 544 22.93 5.46 -19.35
N GLN A 545 22.50 5.98 -18.19
CA GLN A 545 23.37 6.54 -17.16
C GLN A 545 23.30 5.73 -15.89
N PHE A 546 24.44 5.62 -15.20
CA PHE A 546 24.47 5.12 -13.83
C PHE A 546 23.85 6.14 -12.88
N VAL A 547 23.01 5.65 -12.00
CA VAL A 547 22.34 6.47 -10.98
C VAL A 547 22.73 5.96 -9.62
N TRP A 548 23.22 6.88 -8.80
CA TRP A 548 23.52 6.67 -7.40
C TRP A 548 22.26 6.91 -6.56
N HIS A 549 21.89 5.95 -5.72
CA HIS A 549 20.73 6.04 -4.87
C HIS A 549 21.11 5.79 -3.40
N PRO A 550 21.12 6.82 -2.53
CA PRO A 550 21.31 6.62 -1.10
C PRO A 550 20.10 5.86 -0.53
N LEU A 551 20.36 4.82 0.27
CA LEU A 551 19.35 4.07 1.01
C LEU A 551 19.14 4.76 2.36
N PHE A 552 17.98 5.41 2.56
CA PHE A 552 17.58 6.05 3.81
C PHE A 552 16.74 5.12 4.69
#